data_437b8df8aa74d65f86033289a76d24d1
#
_entry.id   437b8df8aa74d65f86033289a76d24d1
#
_cell.length_a   1.000
_cell.length_b   1.000
_cell.length_c   1.000
_cell.angle_alpha   90.00
_cell.angle_beta   90.00
_cell.angle_gamma   90.00
#
_symmetry.space_group_name_H-M   'P 1'
#
loop_
_entity.id
_entity.type
_entity.pdbx_description
1 polymer ?
#
loop_
_entity_poly.entity_id
_entity_poly.type
_entity_poly.pdbx_seq_one_letter_code
_entity_poly.pdbx_strand_id
1 'polypeptide(L)'
;MNAVVKISGKQFKVSKDTKLYVHRLDVKEGSKVSFDNVLLLDNGKKVLVGNPNVKGASVEAKVIKHLKDDKVIVFKKKRRKGYRVKNGHRQALSEIIIEKVSEKTAKAKTVKKEADKQSEKPKKSASKAKTKK
;
A
#
# COMPACT_ATOMS: atom_id res chain seq x y z
N MET A 1 11.36 9.61 12.10
CA MET A 1 11.15 9.71 10.64
C MET A 1 9.66 9.82 10.39
N ASN A 2 9.24 10.93 9.78
CA ASN A 2 7.83 11.19 9.45
C ASN A 2 7.64 11.15 7.95
N ALA A 3 6.47 10.77 7.51
CA ALA A 3 6.11 10.83 6.09
C ALA A 3 4.67 11.34 5.92
N VAL A 4 4.38 11.92 4.75
CA VAL A 4 3.01 12.19 4.31
C VAL A 4 2.70 11.24 3.17
N VAL A 5 1.68 10.42 3.36
CA VAL A 5 1.28 9.34 2.45
C VAL A 5 -0.15 9.55 2.00
N LYS A 6 -0.43 9.28 0.74
CA LYS A 6 -1.79 9.27 0.19
C LYS A 6 -2.32 7.85 0.20
N ILE A 7 -3.39 7.60 0.99
CA ILE A 7 -4.05 6.31 1.13
C ILE A 7 -5.54 6.49 0.81
N SER A 8 -6.06 5.70 -0.13
CA SER A 8 -7.49 5.75 -0.52
C SER A 8 -8.01 7.18 -0.77
N GLY A 9 -7.19 8.02 -1.43
CA GLY A 9 -7.54 9.40 -1.76
C GLY A 9 -7.31 10.44 -0.66
N LYS A 10 -7.07 10.04 0.59
CA LYS A 10 -6.77 10.92 1.73
C LYS A 10 -5.28 10.96 2.04
N GLN A 11 -4.81 12.07 2.59
CA GLN A 11 -3.42 12.25 3.00
C GLN A 11 -3.30 12.10 4.51
N PHE A 12 -2.29 11.36 4.94
CA PHE A 12 -2.02 11.09 6.34
C PHE A 12 -0.56 11.38 6.67
N LYS A 13 -0.33 12.10 7.78
CA LYS A 13 0.99 12.19 8.37
C LYS A 13 1.23 10.95 9.21
N VAL A 14 2.28 10.21 8.90
CA VAL A 14 2.59 8.93 9.52
C VAL A 14 4.01 8.90 10.08
N SER A 15 4.18 8.20 11.18
CA SER A 15 5.47 7.82 11.73
C SER A 15 5.46 6.31 12.01
N LYS A 16 6.61 5.76 12.35
CA LYS A 16 6.69 4.36 12.80
C LYS A 16 5.77 4.13 13.99
N ASP A 17 5.12 2.97 14.04
CA ASP A 17 4.20 2.51 15.10
C ASP A 17 2.91 3.35 15.24
N THR A 18 2.63 4.26 14.30
CA THR A 18 1.37 5.03 14.28
C THR A 18 0.21 4.14 13.83
N LYS A 19 -0.89 4.15 14.60
CA LYS A 19 -2.17 3.54 14.23
C LYS A 19 -3.05 4.56 13.51
N LEU A 20 -3.69 4.14 12.42
CA LEU A 20 -4.54 4.98 11.59
C LEU A 20 -5.82 4.26 11.20
N TYR A 21 -6.90 5.03 11.07
CA TYR A 21 -8.16 4.59 10.46
C TYR A 21 -8.24 5.13 9.04
N VAL A 22 -8.25 4.22 8.07
CA VAL A 22 -8.34 4.54 6.64
C VAL A 22 -9.63 3.94 6.07
N HIS A 23 -10.05 4.42 4.89
CA HIS A 23 -11.13 3.75 4.17
C HIS A 23 -10.81 2.28 3.98
N ARG A 24 -11.83 1.44 3.98
CA ARG A 24 -11.68 -0.01 3.90
C ARG A 24 -10.76 -0.40 2.75
N LEU A 25 -9.76 -1.20 3.06
CA LEU A 25 -8.85 -1.81 2.11
C LEU A 25 -9.33 -3.23 1.78
N ASP A 26 -9.21 -3.63 0.52
CA ASP A 26 -9.61 -4.95 0.02
C ASP A 26 -8.52 -6.01 0.28
N VAL A 27 -8.09 -6.09 1.54
CA VAL A 27 -7.05 -7.03 2.02
C VAL A 27 -7.53 -7.72 3.28
N LYS A 28 -7.04 -8.92 3.53
CA LYS A 28 -7.37 -9.68 4.74
C LYS A 28 -6.73 -9.04 5.97
N GLU A 29 -7.40 -9.19 7.12
CA GLU A 29 -6.84 -8.80 8.42
C GLU A 29 -5.52 -9.53 8.68
N GLY A 30 -4.56 -8.84 9.31
CA GLY A 30 -3.21 -9.34 9.55
C GLY A 30 -2.24 -9.23 8.37
N SER A 31 -2.71 -8.89 7.16
CA SER A 31 -1.88 -8.76 5.97
C SER A 31 -1.03 -7.49 5.99
N LYS A 32 0.15 -7.55 5.36
CA LYS A 32 1.01 -6.39 5.12
C LYS A 32 0.64 -5.71 3.81
N VAL A 33 0.62 -4.40 3.82
CA VAL A 33 0.32 -3.55 2.66
C VAL A 33 1.44 -2.53 2.50
N SER A 34 1.89 -2.31 1.27
CA SER A 34 2.86 -1.27 0.93
C SER A 34 2.18 -0.12 0.21
N PHE A 35 2.48 1.10 0.65
CA PHE A 35 2.01 2.33 0.05
C PHE A 35 3.18 3.08 -0.59
N ASP A 36 3.16 3.22 -1.91
CA ASP A 36 4.22 3.87 -2.68
C ASP A 36 3.93 5.37 -2.96
N ASN A 37 2.70 5.83 -2.67
CA ASN A 37 2.30 7.22 -2.87
C ASN A 37 2.73 8.12 -1.69
N VAL A 38 4.03 8.27 -1.52
CA VAL A 38 4.64 9.13 -0.49
C VAL A 38 4.86 10.52 -1.06
N LEU A 39 4.21 11.53 -0.51
CA LEU A 39 4.29 12.92 -0.97
C LEU A 39 5.46 13.68 -0.34
N LEU A 40 5.75 13.38 0.93
CA LEU A 40 6.81 14.01 1.69
C LEU A 40 7.45 13.00 2.63
N LEU A 41 8.75 13.12 2.80
CA LEU A 41 9.52 12.33 3.75
C LEU A 41 10.41 13.27 4.57
N ASP A 42 10.30 13.19 5.90
CA ASP A 42 11.07 13.98 6.86
C ASP A 42 11.89 13.04 7.76
N ASN A 43 13.20 13.13 7.64
CA ASN A 43 14.16 12.36 8.46
C ASN A 43 14.72 13.18 9.64
N GLY A 44 14.13 14.35 9.92
CA GLY A 44 14.64 15.29 10.96
C GLY A 44 15.87 16.09 10.54
N LYS A 45 16.73 15.56 9.66
CA LYS A 45 17.90 16.25 9.11
C LYS A 45 17.65 16.78 7.69
N LYS A 46 16.83 16.08 6.93
CA LYS A 46 16.52 16.41 5.53
C LYS A 46 15.04 16.15 5.26
N VAL A 47 14.40 17.13 4.62
CA VAL A 47 13.02 17.02 4.15
C VAL A 47 13.06 16.82 2.63
N LEU A 48 12.43 15.73 2.16
CA LEU A 48 12.26 15.43 0.75
C LEU A 48 10.80 15.65 0.38
N VAL A 49 10.57 16.56 -0.55
CA VAL A 49 9.23 16.84 -1.08
C VAL A 49 9.11 16.22 -2.46
N GLY A 50 8.04 15.46 -2.69
CA GLY A 50 7.76 14.83 -3.98
C GLY A 50 7.12 15.79 -4.98
N ASN A 51 7.32 15.51 -6.26
CA ASN A 51 6.61 16.17 -7.35
C ASN A 51 6.04 15.11 -8.33
N PRO A 52 4.82 14.60 -8.15
CA PRO A 52 3.98 14.66 -6.93
C PRO A 52 4.46 13.72 -5.82
N ASN A 53 5.18 12.64 -6.12
CA ASN A 53 5.61 11.61 -5.19
C ASN A 53 7.15 11.60 -5.04
N VAL A 54 7.62 11.22 -3.86
CA VAL A 54 9.04 10.97 -3.59
C VAL A 54 9.43 9.65 -4.24
N LYS A 55 10.33 9.69 -5.23
CA LYS A 55 10.79 8.50 -5.95
C LYS A 55 11.52 7.53 -5.01
N GLY A 56 11.06 6.28 -4.99
CA GLY A 56 11.68 5.21 -4.20
C GLY A 56 11.28 5.19 -2.72
N ALA A 57 10.45 6.11 -2.25
CA ALA A 57 9.90 6.04 -0.90
C ALA A 57 8.71 5.07 -0.86
N SER A 58 8.62 4.29 0.21
CA SER A 58 7.48 3.39 0.49
C SER A 58 7.20 3.30 1.98
N VAL A 59 5.95 3.10 2.31
CA VAL A 59 5.48 2.91 3.68
C VAL A 59 4.83 1.53 3.79
N GLU A 60 5.36 0.71 4.67
CA GLU A 60 4.82 -0.61 4.98
C GLU A 60 3.90 -0.51 6.19
N ALA A 61 2.68 -1.00 6.05
CA ALA A 61 1.70 -1.07 7.12
C ALA A 61 1.11 -2.47 7.23
N LYS A 62 0.61 -2.80 8.42
CA LYS A 62 -0.12 -4.03 8.68
C LYS A 62 -1.57 -3.69 9.00
N VAL A 63 -2.50 -4.39 8.37
CA VAL A 63 -3.94 -4.28 8.68
C VAL A 63 -4.20 -5.01 9.98
N ILE A 64 -4.76 -4.34 10.99
CA ILE A 64 -5.11 -4.93 12.28
C ILE A 64 -6.49 -5.56 12.18
N LYS A 65 -7.51 -4.75 11.85
CA LYS A 65 -8.90 -5.19 11.74
C LYS A 65 -9.70 -4.28 10.81
N HIS A 66 -10.84 -4.78 10.39
CA HIS A 66 -11.86 -4.01 9.68
C HIS A 66 -12.98 -3.64 10.62
N LEU A 67 -13.43 -2.39 10.56
CA LEU A 67 -14.48 -1.88 11.42
C LEU A 67 -15.42 -0.95 10.65
N LYS A 68 -16.53 -0.61 11.26
CA LYS A 68 -17.45 0.41 10.76
C LYS A 68 -17.45 1.56 11.75
N ASP A 69 -17.41 2.78 11.23
CA ASP A 69 -17.49 4.02 12.00
C ASP A 69 -18.86 4.16 12.67
N ASP A 70 -19.02 5.17 13.52
CA ASP A 70 -20.28 5.51 14.15
C ASP A 70 -21.35 5.84 13.12
N LYS A 71 -22.61 5.61 13.49
CA LYS A 71 -23.75 5.84 12.60
C LYS A 71 -24.03 7.33 12.47
N VAL A 72 -23.81 7.88 11.29
CA VAL A 72 -24.19 9.25 10.95
C VAL A 72 -25.62 9.26 10.42
N ILE A 73 -26.49 10.03 11.04
CA ILE A 73 -27.87 10.18 10.62
C ILE A 73 -27.97 11.31 9.58
N VAL A 74 -28.33 10.93 8.37
CA VAL A 74 -28.58 11.88 7.27
C VAL A 74 -30.06 12.16 7.18
N PHE A 75 -30.45 13.39 7.49
CA PHE A 75 -31.85 13.83 7.41
C PHE A 75 -32.03 14.82 6.26
N LYS A 76 -32.98 14.53 5.39
CA LYS A 76 -33.32 15.39 4.24
C LYS A 76 -34.79 15.77 4.34
N LYS A 77 -35.06 17.08 4.30
CA LYS A 77 -36.43 17.62 4.34
C LYS A 77 -36.57 18.73 3.29
N LYS A 78 -37.71 18.81 2.65
CA LYS A 78 -38.13 19.95 1.81
C LYS A 78 -39.30 20.65 2.47
N ARG A 79 -39.20 21.96 2.62
CA ARG A 79 -40.28 22.78 3.20
C ARG A 79 -41.54 22.69 2.37
N ARG A 80 -42.70 22.55 3.02
CA ARG A 80 -44.04 22.48 2.40
C ARG A 80 -44.24 21.40 1.34
N LYS A 81 -43.37 20.40 1.24
CA LYS A 81 -43.41 19.36 0.19
C LYS A 81 -43.71 17.95 0.75
N GLY A 82 -43.95 17.79 2.03
CA GLY A 82 -44.12 16.45 2.64
C GLY A 82 -42.87 15.55 2.56
N TYR A 83 -41.80 16.01 1.89
CA TYR A 83 -40.58 15.25 1.73
C TYR A 83 -39.76 15.25 3.03
N ARG A 84 -39.62 14.06 3.62
CA ARG A 84 -38.86 13.85 4.85
C ARG A 84 -38.20 12.46 4.82
N VAL A 85 -36.92 12.39 4.68
CA VAL A 85 -36.14 11.14 4.61
C VAL A 85 -35.06 11.15 5.68
N LYS A 86 -34.99 10.10 6.48
CA LYS A 86 -33.98 9.90 7.52
C LYS A 86 -33.26 8.58 7.27
N ASN A 87 -31.99 8.66 6.88
CA ASN A 87 -31.13 7.50 6.59
C ASN A 87 -29.93 7.51 7.54
N GLY A 88 -29.48 6.32 7.96
CA GLY A 88 -28.23 6.17 8.70
C GLY A 88 -27.12 5.67 7.79
N HIS A 89 -25.94 6.28 7.88
CA HIS A 89 -24.73 5.83 7.19
C HIS A 89 -23.66 5.39 8.19
N ARG A 90 -22.98 4.28 7.91
CA ARG A 90 -21.80 3.83 8.65
C ARG A 90 -20.67 3.59 7.66
N GLN A 91 -19.59 4.36 7.77
CA GLN A 91 -18.43 4.22 6.90
C GLN A 91 -17.65 2.96 7.25
N ALA A 92 -17.32 2.16 6.25
CA ALA A 92 -16.40 1.03 6.41
C ALA A 92 -14.96 1.53 6.47
N LEU A 93 -14.23 1.13 7.51
CA LEU A 93 -12.85 1.51 7.78
C LEU A 93 -11.96 0.28 7.98
N SER A 94 -10.65 0.49 7.86
CA SER A 94 -9.60 -0.44 8.24
C SER A 94 -8.67 0.24 9.22
N GLU A 95 -8.41 -0.39 10.35
CA GLU A 95 -7.36 0.02 11.28
C GLU A 95 -6.04 -0.58 10.82
N ILE A 96 -5.05 0.28 10.58
CA ILE A 96 -3.70 -0.11 10.16
C ILE A 96 -2.66 0.42 11.14
N ILE A 97 -1.57 -0.31 11.28
CA ILE A 97 -0.38 0.13 12.00
C ILE A 97 0.78 0.27 11.01
N ILE A 98 1.52 1.37 11.10
CA ILE A 98 2.70 1.61 10.27
C ILE A 98 3.89 0.86 10.88
N GLU A 99 4.41 -0.14 10.16
CA GLU A 99 5.59 -0.92 10.60
C GLU A 99 6.89 -0.21 10.22
N LYS A 100 6.95 0.30 8.98
CA LYS A 100 8.20 0.86 8.45
C LYS A 100 7.95 1.98 7.43
N VAL A 101 8.75 3.02 7.55
CA VAL A 101 8.87 4.08 6.53
C VAL A 101 10.26 3.93 5.91
N SER A 102 10.35 3.65 4.61
CA SER A 102 11.60 3.41 3.91
C SER A 102 11.79 4.37 2.74
N GLU A 103 13.03 4.85 2.60
CA GLU A 103 13.52 5.54 1.43
C GLU A 103 14.42 4.55 0.67
N LYS A 104 13.96 3.96 -0.42
CA LYS A 104 14.80 3.17 -1.32
C LYS A 104 15.48 4.14 -2.27
N THR A 105 16.71 4.52 -1.98
CA THR A 105 17.58 5.12 -3.01
C THR A 105 17.71 4.12 -4.17
N ALA A 106 17.59 4.61 -5.40
CA ALA A 106 17.48 3.83 -6.65
C ALA A 106 18.68 2.87 -6.96
N LYS A 107 19.61 2.67 -6.01
CA LYS A 107 20.80 1.81 -6.18
C LYS A 107 20.57 0.30 -5.96
N ALA A 108 19.39 -0.14 -5.48
CA ALA A 108 19.21 -1.55 -5.11
C ALA A 108 18.49 -2.42 -6.17
N LYS A 109 18.09 -1.86 -7.32
CA LYS A 109 17.41 -2.65 -8.37
C LYS A 109 18.32 -3.21 -9.47
N THR A 110 19.59 -2.79 -9.54
CA THR A 110 20.50 -3.24 -10.61
C THR A 110 21.30 -4.51 -10.28
N VAL A 111 21.39 -4.88 -8.99
CA VAL A 111 22.27 -6.01 -8.59
C VAL A 111 21.54 -7.36 -8.52
N LYS A 112 20.20 -7.38 -8.53
CA LYS A 112 19.42 -8.64 -8.48
C LYS A 112 19.01 -9.22 -9.84
N LYS A 113 19.30 -8.54 -10.95
CA LYS A 113 18.95 -9.01 -12.30
C LYS A 113 20.10 -9.71 -13.05
N GLU A 114 21.31 -9.66 -12.53
CA GLU A 114 22.48 -10.32 -13.15
C GLU A 114 22.85 -11.67 -12.51
N ALA A 115 22.31 -12.02 -11.34
CA ALA A 115 22.62 -13.31 -10.70
C ALA A 115 21.73 -14.47 -11.19
N ASP A 116 20.65 -14.20 -11.96
CA ASP A 116 19.70 -15.25 -12.40
C ASP A 116 19.89 -15.66 -13.87
N LYS A 117 20.93 -15.16 -14.55
CA LYS A 117 21.18 -15.46 -15.97
C LYS A 117 22.35 -16.39 -16.25
N GLN A 118 22.98 -16.96 -15.21
CA GLN A 118 24.17 -17.84 -15.41
C GLN A 118 23.96 -19.31 -15.04
N SER A 119 22.76 -19.78 -14.81
CA SER A 119 22.53 -21.20 -14.46
C SER A 119 21.63 -21.98 -15.44
N GLU A 120 21.50 -21.56 -16.69
CA GLU A 120 20.91 -22.41 -17.73
C GLU A 120 21.81 -22.49 -18.96
N LYS A 121 22.75 -23.44 -18.92
CA LYS A 121 23.38 -23.97 -20.12
C LYS A 121 22.92 -25.44 -20.29
N PRO A 122 22.29 -25.79 -21.43
CA PRO A 122 21.77 -27.13 -21.63
C PRO A 122 22.90 -28.11 -21.97
N LYS A 123 22.97 -29.19 -21.24
CA LYS A 123 23.76 -30.35 -21.67
C LYS A 123 23.06 -31.10 -22.79
N LYS A 124 23.52 -30.86 -24.03
CA LYS A 124 23.35 -31.73 -25.16
C LYS A 124 24.54 -32.70 -25.21
N SER A 125 24.29 -34.01 -25.20
CA SER A 125 25.07 -35.06 -25.89
C SER A 125 24.29 -36.34 -25.68
N ALA A 126 23.76 -36.91 -26.73
CA ALA A 126 24.40 -37.80 -27.68
C ALA A 126 24.42 -39.23 -27.18
N SER A 127 23.68 -40.09 -27.86
CA SER A 127 24.14 -41.36 -28.42
C SER A 127 22.93 -42.04 -29.04
N LYS A 128 22.83 -42.07 -30.36
CA LYS A 128 23.49 -42.98 -31.25
C LYS A 128 23.04 -44.44 -31.10
N ALA A 129 22.14 -44.85 -31.97
CA ALA A 129 22.31 -45.91 -32.95
C ALA A 129 22.42 -47.37 -32.44
N LYS A 130 21.60 -48.19 -32.96
CA LYS A 130 21.85 -49.40 -33.80
C LYS A 130 20.63 -50.33 -33.63
N THR A 131 19.94 -50.67 -34.67
CA THR A 131 20.19 -51.50 -35.82
C THR A 131 19.63 -52.93 -35.65
N LYS A 132 18.81 -53.32 -36.64
CA LYS A 132 18.59 -54.65 -37.18
C LYS A 132 17.92 -55.72 -36.25
N LYS A 133 16.80 -56.25 -36.59
CA LYS A 133 16.55 -57.20 -37.68
C LYS A 133 15.08 -57.36 -37.87
#